data_cb4b9199c9e586c9e9daa34ade708a24
#
_entry.id   cb4b9199c9e586c9e9daa34ade708a24
#
_cell.length_a   1.000
_cell.length_b   1.000
_cell.length_c   1.000
_cell.angle_alpha   90.00
_cell.angle_beta   90.00
_cell.angle_gamma   90.00
#
_symmetry.space_group_name_H-M   'P 1'
#
loop_
_entity.id
_entity.type
_entity.pdbx_description
1 polymer ?
#
loop_
_entity_poly.entity_id
_entity_poly.type
_entity_poly.pdbx_seq_one_letter_code
_entity_poly.pdbx_strand_id
1 'polypeptide(L)'
;MVRNRLFATVNTKPCPYNCIYCFTKCDNFRKNISIDSLSNRQLYEMTKDVDIIQPACDTEFLLHPQWKEILLRLATLNKNISFATKMSIKDDDIVFLQNINKLLKLNKKILNIGVTIIKIDEYRELEPNAPTPQMRIDTLKKLSDAGISTNVIMRPIFPNLTFKEIDNILKITHNYSEGYLVGPLYINNAVSK
;
A
#
# COMPACT_ATOMS: atom_id res chain seq x y z
N MET A 1 21.48 2.00 -8.81
CA MET A 1 21.56 2.83 -7.58
C MET A 1 20.49 2.32 -6.62
N VAL A 2 20.89 1.85 -5.43
CA VAL A 2 19.91 1.42 -4.40
C VAL A 2 19.26 2.67 -3.83
N ARG A 3 17.93 2.78 -3.93
CA ARG A 3 17.19 3.92 -3.38
C ARG A 3 16.96 3.72 -1.89
N ASN A 4 17.34 4.68 -1.08
CA ASN A 4 17.09 4.64 0.36
C ASN A 4 15.59 4.81 0.63
N ARG A 5 15.03 3.94 1.50
CA ARG A 5 13.61 3.94 1.85
C ARG A 5 13.41 4.12 3.35
N LEU A 6 12.46 4.97 3.71
CA LEU A 6 11.94 5.04 5.06
C LEU A 6 10.66 4.21 5.14
N PHE A 7 10.70 3.16 5.95
CA PHE A 7 9.51 2.40 6.34
C PHE A 7 8.96 3.00 7.64
N ALA A 8 7.75 3.50 7.57
CA ALA A 8 7.09 4.15 8.70
C ALA A 8 5.71 3.55 8.95
N THR A 9 5.08 3.94 10.03
CA THR A 9 3.70 3.63 10.35
C THR A 9 2.91 4.90 10.68
N VAL A 10 1.62 4.74 10.92
CA VAL A 10 0.72 5.76 11.47
C VAL A 10 -0.06 5.17 12.65
N ASN A 11 -0.40 6.01 13.63
CA ASN A 11 -1.19 5.59 14.79
C ASN A 11 -2.65 5.41 14.40
N THR A 12 -3.03 4.20 14.10
CA THR A 12 -4.40 3.84 13.77
C THR A 12 -4.89 2.66 14.60
N LYS A 13 -6.21 2.47 14.61
CA LYS A 13 -6.79 1.23 15.12
C LYS A 13 -6.22 0.03 14.36
N PRO A 14 -6.19 -1.16 14.98
CA PRO A 14 -5.79 -2.37 14.27
C PRO A 14 -6.55 -2.50 12.94
N CYS A 15 -5.85 -2.91 11.89
CA CYS A 15 -6.44 -3.07 10.57
C CYS A 15 -7.63 -4.05 10.65
N PRO A 16 -8.85 -3.65 10.24
CA PRO A 16 -10.05 -4.47 10.37
C PRO A 16 -10.13 -5.63 9.39
N TYR A 17 -9.26 -5.67 8.37
CA TYR A 17 -9.31 -6.67 7.31
C TYR A 17 -8.98 -8.08 7.78
N ASN A 18 -8.27 -8.20 8.89
CA ASN A 18 -8.00 -9.45 9.60
C ASN A 18 -7.42 -10.57 8.71
N CYS A 19 -6.59 -10.21 7.73
CA CYS A 19 -5.95 -11.19 6.85
C CYS A 19 -5.22 -12.26 7.67
N ILE A 20 -5.40 -13.55 7.34
CA ILE A 20 -4.81 -14.64 8.11
C ILE A 20 -3.28 -14.68 8.03
N TYR A 21 -2.72 -14.19 6.93
CA TYR A 21 -1.28 -14.16 6.64
C TYR A 21 -0.61 -12.83 7.08
N CYS A 22 -1.30 -11.99 7.85
CA CYS A 22 -0.78 -10.67 8.18
C CYS A 22 0.43 -10.77 9.11
N PHE A 23 1.58 -10.34 8.61
CA PHE A 23 2.85 -10.40 9.36
C PHE A 23 2.85 -9.54 10.62
N THR A 24 1.96 -8.53 10.71
CA THR A 24 1.85 -7.68 11.90
C THR A 24 1.23 -8.40 13.11
N LYS A 25 0.70 -9.60 12.91
CA LYS A 25 0.19 -10.48 13.97
C LYS A 25 1.27 -11.33 14.64
N CYS A 26 2.51 -11.24 14.15
CA CYS A 26 3.64 -11.98 14.72
C CYS A 26 4.04 -11.41 16.08
N ASP A 27 4.29 -12.28 17.08
CA ASP A 27 4.66 -11.87 18.45
C ASP A 27 5.90 -10.97 18.52
N ASN A 28 6.83 -11.13 17.59
CA ASN A 28 8.06 -10.36 17.48
C ASN A 28 7.97 -9.17 16.52
N PHE A 29 6.77 -8.80 16.07
CA PHE A 29 6.63 -7.67 15.17
C PHE A 29 6.97 -6.36 15.88
N ARG A 30 8.00 -5.66 15.39
CA ARG A 30 8.35 -4.32 15.87
C ARG A 30 7.61 -3.28 15.05
N LYS A 31 6.84 -2.44 15.72
CA LYS A 31 6.19 -1.29 15.07
C LYS A 31 7.25 -0.36 14.51
N ASN A 32 6.99 0.14 13.31
CA ASN A 32 7.78 1.18 12.70
C ASN A 32 7.60 2.53 13.41
N ILE A 33 8.39 3.53 13.00
CA ILE A 33 8.26 4.88 13.53
C ILE A 33 6.93 5.47 13.07
N SER A 34 6.16 6.00 14.02
CA SER A 34 4.87 6.63 13.78
C SER A 34 5.06 8.07 13.30
N ILE A 35 4.79 8.32 12.01
CA ILE A 35 5.08 9.61 11.37
C ILE A 35 4.06 10.71 11.67
N ASP A 36 2.83 10.34 12.04
CA ASP A 36 1.77 11.28 12.40
C ASP A 36 2.05 12.01 13.73
N SER A 37 2.82 11.40 14.64
CA SER A 37 3.24 12.01 15.91
C SER A 37 4.48 12.91 15.80
N LEU A 38 5.15 12.93 14.64
CA LEU A 38 6.36 13.72 14.44
C LEU A 38 6.03 15.17 14.04
N SER A 39 6.83 16.12 14.54
CA SER A 39 6.83 17.50 14.03
C SER A 39 7.38 17.55 12.58
N ASN A 40 7.10 18.63 11.86
CA ASN A 40 7.63 18.82 10.51
C ASN A 40 9.17 18.82 10.47
N ARG A 41 9.81 19.37 11.52
CA ARG A 41 11.28 19.35 11.66
C ARG A 41 11.80 17.93 11.81
N GLN A 42 11.18 17.12 12.67
CA GLN A 42 11.59 15.72 12.85
C GLN A 42 11.39 14.89 11.57
N LEU A 43 10.26 15.09 10.87
CA LEU A 43 10.02 14.44 9.57
C LEU A 43 11.08 14.82 8.54
N TYR A 44 11.44 16.12 8.46
CA TYR A 44 12.49 16.58 7.55
C TYR A 44 13.83 15.93 7.86
N GLU A 45 14.27 15.94 9.13
CA GLU A 45 15.54 15.34 9.54
C GLU A 45 15.59 13.84 9.25
N MET A 46 14.49 13.12 9.49
CA MET A 46 14.41 11.69 9.21
C MET A 46 14.43 11.36 7.72
N THR A 47 14.00 12.26 6.87
CA THR A 47 13.83 12.00 5.44
C THR A 47 14.91 12.64 4.57
N LYS A 48 15.84 13.42 5.13
CA LYS A 48 16.85 14.16 4.34
C LYS A 48 17.67 13.24 3.40
N ASP A 49 18.05 12.04 3.87
CA ASP A 49 18.86 11.07 3.12
C ASP A 49 18.01 9.93 2.50
N VAL A 50 16.70 10.13 2.38
CA VAL A 50 15.73 9.15 1.90
C VAL A 50 15.21 9.55 0.53
N ASP A 51 15.07 8.59 -0.36
CA ASP A 51 14.49 8.78 -1.70
C ASP A 51 12.98 8.51 -1.74
N ILE A 52 12.53 7.57 -0.91
CA ILE A 52 11.15 7.06 -0.91
C ILE A 52 10.64 6.96 0.52
N ILE A 53 9.48 7.54 0.79
CA ILE A 53 8.75 7.39 2.05
C ILE A 53 7.64 6.37 1.84
N GLN A 54 7.58 5.36 2.74
CA GLN A 54 6.47 4.41 2.84
C GLN A 54 5.74 4.66 4.16
N PRO A 55 4.63 5.42 4.15
CA PRO A 55 4.01 5.97 5.36
C PRO A 55 3.33 4.93 6.25
N ALA A 56 2.94 3.78 5.69
CA ALA A 56 2.26 2.74 6.45
C ALA A 56 2.55 1.38 5.82
N CYS A 57 3.68 0.78 6.19
CA CYS A 57 4.06 -0.54 5.70
C CYS A 57 3.51 -1.69 6.55
N ASP A 58 2.91 -1.41 7.70
CA ASP A 58 2.40 -2.36 8.68
C ASP A 58 0.90 -2.18 9.00
N THR A 59 0.23 -1.24 8.36
CA THR A 59 -1.21 -1.01 8.51
C THR A 59 -1.83 -0.50 7.20
N GLU A 60 -3.15 -0.37 7.18
CA GLU A 60 -3.88 0.25 6.06
C GLU A 60 -3.89 1.78 6.23
N PHE A 61 -3.07 2.47 5.45
CA PHE A 61 -2.86 3.93 5.56
C PHE A 61 -4.15 4.73 5.40
N LEU A 62 -4.97 4.37 4.43
CA LEU A 62 -6.19 5.11 4.08
C LEU A 62 -7.31 4.97 5.12
N LEU A 63 -7.15 4.09 6.12
CA LEU A 63 -8.05 4.00 7.27
C LEU A 63 -7.72 5.00 8.39
N HIS A 64 -6.56 5.67 8.34
CA HIS A 64 -6.24 6.70 9.32
C HIS A 64 -7.15 7.92 9.13
N PRO A 65 -7.81 8.45 10.17
CA PRO A 65 -8.76 9.56 10.03
C PRO A 65 -8.18 10.81 9.35
N GLN A 66 -6.90 11.07 9.55
CA GLN A 66 -6.17 12.22 9.01
C GLN A 66 -5.22 11.85 7.86
N TRP A 67 -5.47 10.75 7.15
CA TRP A 67 -4.55 10.29 6.09
C TRP A 67 -4.29 11.35 5.02
N LYS A 68 -5.28 12.18 4.68
CA LYS A 68 -5.15 13.28 3.72
C LYS A 68 -4.16 14.33 4.21
N GLU A 69 -4.28 14.74 5.46
CA GLU A 69 -3.39 15.71 6.10
C GLU A 69 -1.95 15.17 6.17
N ILE A 70 -1.80 13.93 6.61
CA ILE A 70 -0.50 13.26 6.67
C ILE A 70 0.12 13.20 5.27
N LEU A 71 -0.63 12.79 4.25
CA LEU A 71 -0.13 12.68 2.88
C LEU A 71 0.28 14.04 2.32
N LEU A 72 -0.50 15.10 2.60
CA LEU A 72 -0.15 16.46 2.21
C LEU A 72 1.16 16.92 2.87
N ARG A 73 1.34 16.67 4.18
CA ARG A 73 2.60 16.95 4.88
C ARG A 73 3.79 16.20 4.26
N LEU A 74 3.61 14.94 3.93
CA LEU A 74 4.66 14.15 3.28
C LEU A 74 5.02 14.69 1.89
N ALA A 75 4.02 15.16 1.13
CA ALA A 75 4.24 15.73 -0.20
C ALA A 75 5.12 16.99 -0.17
N THR A 76 5.14 17.76 0.93
CA THR A 76 6.03 18.93 1.08
C THR A 76 7.49 18.57 1.27
N LEU A 77 7.83 17.32 1.61
CA LEU A 77 9.20 16.87 1.84
C LEU A 77 10.02 16.63 0.56
N ASN A 78 9.41 16.77 -0.59
CA ASN A 78 10.05 16.58 -1.90
C ASN A 78 10.69 15.19 -2.06
N LYS A 79 9.98 14.15 -1.67
CA LYS A 79 10.37 12.73 -1.76
C LYS A 79 9.33 11.95 -2.57
N ASN A 80 9.73 10.81 -3.12
CA ASN A 80 8.75 9.87 -3.66
C ASN A 80 7.94 9.29 -2.50
N ILE A 81 6.66 9.07 -2.72
CA ILE A 81 5.77 8.44 -1.73
C ILE A 81 5.22 7.16 -2.32
N SER A 82 5.28 6.07 -1.55
CA SER A 82 4.74 4.79 -2.00
C SER A 82 4.04 4.08 -0.84
N PHE A 83 2.82 3.60 -1.05
CA PHE A 83 2.10 2.79 -0.08
C PHE A 83 1.25 1.72 -0.75
N ALA A 84 0.86 0.73 0.04
CA ALA A 84 -0.01 -0.35 -0.38
C ALA A 84 -1.41 -0.17 0.21
N THR A 85 -2.43 -0.63 -0.51
CA THR A 85 -3.81 -0.62 -0.01
C THR A 85 -4.61 -1.83 -0.49
N LYS A 86 -5.61 -2.22 0.30
CA LYS A 86 -6.72 -3.11 -0.07
C LYS A 86 -8.05 -2.36 -0.14
N MET A 87 -8.05 -1.06 0.10
CA MET A 87 -9.28 -0.28 0.11
C MET A 87 -9.95 -0.19 -1.25
N SER A 88 -11.28 -0.10 -1.20
CA SER A 88 -12.08 0.48 -2.28
C SER A 88 -12.08 2.00 -2.10
N ILE A 89 -11.38 2.72 -2.98
CA ILE A 89 -11.19 4.16 -2.87
C ILE A 89 -12.36 4.89 -3.56
N LYS A 90 -12.94 5.87 -2.87
CA LYS A 90 -14.02 6.71 -3.38
C LYS A 90 -13.52 7.74 -4.40
N ASP A 91 -14.37 8.22 -5.27
CA ASP A 91 -14.00 9.14 -6.35
C ASP A 91 -13.42 10.47 -5.82
N ASP A 92 -13.97 11.02 -4.75
CA ASP A 92 -13.44 12.24 -4.13
C ASP A 92 -12.01 12.03 -3.57
N ASP A 93 -11.72 10.83 -3.07
CA ASP A 93 -10.38 10.48 -2.60
C ASP A 93 -9.41 10.26 -3.76
N ILE A 94 -9.89 9.73 -4.90
CA ILE A 94 -9.10 9.65 -6.15
C ILE A 94 -8.72 11.06 -6.63
N VAL A 95 -9.65 12.00 -6.62
CA VAL A 95 -9.38 13.41 -6.99
C VAL A 95 -8.32 14.02 -6.05
N PHE A 96 -8.41 13.79 -4.75
CA PHE A 96 -7.42 14.25 -3.80
C PHE A 96 -6.03 13.63 -4.10
N LEU A 97 -5.95 12.32 -4.29
CA LEU A 97 -4.70 11.61 -4.62
C LEU A 97 -4.10 12.11 -5.95
N GLN A 98 -4.93 12.41 -6.95
CA GLN A 98 -4.49 13.01 -8.21
C GLN A 98 -3.84 14.38 -7.99
N ASN A 99 -4.40 15.21 -7.11
CA ASN A 99 -3.84 16.53 -6.79
C ASN A 99 -2.48 16.40 -6.07
N ILE A 100 -2.35 15.45 -5.13
CA ILE A 100 -1.06 15.12 -4.51
C ILE A 100 -0.04 14.66 -5.55
N ASN A 101 -0.46 13.80 -6.47
CA ASN A 101 0.43 13.33 -7.55
C ASN A 101 0.90 14.48 -8.46
N LYS A 102 0.00 15.42 -8.81
CA LYS A 102 0.37 16.64 -9.56
C LYS A 102 1.38 17.48 -8.80
N LEU A 103 1.18 17.69 -7.49
CA LEU A 103 2.11 18.42 -6.63
C LEU A 103 3.50 17.76 -6.61
N LEU A 104 3.57 16.46 -6.45
CA LEU A 104 4.83 15.72 -6.46
C LEU A 104 5.53 15.80 -7.83
N LYS A 105 4.78 15.70 -8.92
CA LYS A 105 5.32 15.79 -10.29
C LYS A 105 5.98 17.13 -10.59
N LEU A 106 5.56 18.25 -9.98
CA LEU A 106 6.23 19.55 -10.11
C LEU A 106 7.70 19.47 -9.67
N ASN A 107 8.02 18.62 -8.72
CA ASN A 107 9.37 18.37 -8.21
C ASN A 107 9.99 17.08 -8.76
N LYS A 108 9.48 16.55 -9.86
CA LYS A 108 9.95 15.27 -10.46
C LYS A 108 9.89 14.10 -9.48
N LYS A 109 8.91 14.11 -8.57
CA LYS A 109 8.61 13.01 -7.64
C LYS A 109 7.33 12.33 -8.06
N ILE A 110 7.14 11.12 -7.55
CA ILE A 110 5.98 10.28 -7.86
C ILE A 110 5.23 9.88 -6.60
N LEU A 111 3.91 9.77 -6.75
CA LEU A 111 3.07 8.99 -5.88
C LEU A 111 2.87 7.62 -6.53
N ASN A 112 3.29 6.55 -5.84
CA ASN A 112 3.04 5.18 -6.26
C ASN A 112 2.08 4.50 -5.27
N ILE A 113 1.01 3.91 -5.77
CA ILE A 113 0.02 3.21 -4.94
C ILE A 113 -0.08 1.76 -5.42
N GLY A 114 0.36 0.85 -4.56
CA GLY A 114 0.21 -0.58 -4.80
C GLY A 114 -1.16 -1.09 -4.35
N VAL A 115 -1.90 -1.73 -5.24
CA VAL A 115 -3.17 -2.38 -4.89
C VAL A 115 -2.94 -3.87 -4.67
N THR A 116 -3.28 -4.35 -3.47
CA THR A 116 -3.05 -5.77 -3.13
C THR A 116 -4.17 -6.64 -3.68
N ILE A 117 -3.82 -7.58 -4.56
CA ILE A 117 -4.72 -8.58 -5.14
C ILE A 117 -3.97 -9.91 -5.13
N ILE A 118 -4.28 -10.80 -4.19
CA ILE A 118 -3.56 -12.08 -4.02
C ILE A 118 -4.33 -13.27 -4.60
N LYS A 119 -5.65 -13.17 -4.68
CA LYS A 119 -6.56 -14.19 -5.18
C LYS A 119 -7.85 -13.52 -5.64
N ILE A 120 -8.48 -14.05 -6.68
CA ILE A 120 -9.77 -13.53 -7.18
C ILE A 120 -10.91 -14.31 -6.52
N ASP A 121 -10.89 -15.62 -6.67
CA ASP A 121 -11.88 -16.52 -6.11
C ASP A 121 -11.47 -16.96 -4.70
N GLU A 122 -12.43 -17.33 -3.85
CA GLU A 122 -12.20 -17.86 -2.49
C GLU A 122 -11.31 -16.96 -1.60
N TYR A 123 -11.14 -15.70 -1.96
CA TYR A 123 -10.28 -14.74 -1.23
C TYR A 123 -10.71 -14.55 0.24
N ARG A 124 -11.99 -14.80 0.57
CA ARG A 124 -12.55 -14.62 1.92
C ARG A 124 -11.88 -15.51 2.96
N GLU A 125 -11.40 -16.66 2.57
CA GLU A 125 -10.64 -17.55 3.45
C GLU A 125 -9.33 -16.91 3.92
N LEU A 126 -8.71 -16.12 3.09
CA LEU A 126 -7.44 -15.45 3.35
C LEU A 126 -7.61 -14.01 3.88
N GLU A 127 -8.63 -13.32 3.42
CA GLU A 127 -8.90 -11.90 3.66
C GLU A 127 -10.38 -11.66 4.05
N PRO A 128 -10.83 -12.15 5.22
CA PRO A 128 -12.24 -12.25 5.56
C PRO A 128 -13.00 -10.93 5.52
N ASN A 129 -12.37 -9.83 5.89
CA ASN A 129 -13.01 -8.53 6.00
C ASN A 129 -12.50 -7.50 4.97
N ALA A 130 -11.64 -7.90 4.04
CA ALA A 130 -11.14 -6.98 3.02
C ALA A 130 -12.20 -6.73 1.92
N PRO A 131 -12.17 -5.58 1.23
CA PRO A 131 -12.95 -5.35 0.02
C PRO A 131 -12.75 -6.47 -1.01
N THR A 132 -13.75 -6.73 -1.83
CA THR A 132 -13.68 -7.78 -2.85
C THR A 132 -12.52 -7.52 -3.82
N PRO A 133 -11.94 -8.55 -4.47
CA PRO A 133 -10.95 -8.34 -5.51
C PRO A 133 -11.45 -7.42 -6.63
N GLN A 134 -12.74 -7.53 -7.02
CA GLN A 134 -13.32 -6.62 -8.03
C GLN A 134 -13.27 -5.16 -7.58
N MET A 135 -13.66 -4.84 -6.35
CA MET A 135 -13.59 -3.46 -5.82
C MET A 135 -12.15 -2.92 -5.80
N ARG A 136 -11.17 -3.80 -5.58
CA ARG A 136 -9.74 -3.45 -5.61
C ARG A 136 -9.24 -3.26 -7.04
N ILE A 137 -9.70 -4.06 -8.00
CA ILE A 137 -9.43 -3.87 -9.44
C ILE A 137 -10.03 -2.55 -9.92
N ASP A 138 -11.25 -2.22 -9.49
CA ASP A 138 -11.87 -0.93 -9.82
C ASP A 138 -11.08 0.25 -9.24
N THR A 139 -10.55 0.10 -8.02
CA THR A 139 -9.62 1.07 -7.43
C THR A 139 -8.34 1.22 -8.26
N LEU A 140 -7.73 0.11 -8.69
CA LEU A 140 -6.54 0.12 -9.52
C LEU A 140 -6.79 0.89 -10.84
N LYS A 141 -7.93 0.63 -11.50
CA LYS A 141 -8.34 1.36 -12.71
C LYS A 141 -8.46 2.85 -12.46
N LYS A 142 -9.23 3.25 -11.44
CA LYS A 142 -9.42 4.67 -11.10
C LYS A 142 -8.10 5.40 -10.82
N LEU A 143 -7.17 4.76 -10.11
CA LEU A 143 -5.84 5.32 -9.84
C LEU A 143 -5.02 5.48 -11.13
N SER A 144 -5.02 4.47 -11.98
CA SER A 144 -4.34 4.49 -13.29
C SER A 144 -4.92 5.57 -14.19
N ASP A 145 -6.25 5.66 -14.31
CA ASP A 145 -6.94 6.67 -15.12
C ASP A 145 -6.68 8.10 -14.60
N ALA A 146 -6.45 8.25 -13.29
CA ALA A 146 -6.04 9.51 -12.67
C ALA A 146 -4.54 9.85 -12.91
N GLY A 147 -3.79 9.00 -13.64
CA GLY A 147 -2.38 9.19 -13.95
C GLY A 147 -1.44 9.02 -12.75
N ILE A 148 -1.88 8.28 -11.74
CA ILE A 148 -1.09 7.90 -10.57
C ILE A 148 -0.33 6.61 -10.92
N SER A 149 0.97 6.54 -10.57
CA SER A 149 1.75 5.32 -10.74
C SER A 149 1.19 4.20 -9.86
N THR A 150 0.91 3.05 -10.47
CA THR A 150 0.26 1.92 -9.80
C THR A 150 1.00 0.62 -10.02
N ASN A 151 0.93 -0.25 -9.05
CA ASN A 151 1.38 -1.63 -9.18
C ASN A 151 0.44 -2.59 -8.46
N VAL A 152 0.38 -3.83 -8.92
CA VAL A 152 -0.34 -4.91 -8.24
C VAL A 152 0.59 -5.60 -7.26
N ILE A 153 0.11 -5.76 -6.02
CA ILE A 153 0.84 -6.47 -4.97
C ILE A 153 0.23 -7.86 -4.80
N MET A 154 0.98 -8.89 -5.22
CA MET A 154 0.65 -10.30 -5.05
C MET A 154 1.55 -10.88 -3.93
N ARG A 155 1.36 -10.38 -2.73
CA ARG A 155 2.18 -10.78 -1.58
C ARG A 155 1.30 -11.09 -0.36
N PRO A 156 1.38 -12.31 0.17
CA PRO A 156 2.25 -13.42 -0.24
C PRO A 156 1.73 -14.17 -1.48
N ILE A 157 2.64 -14.89 -2.14
CA ILE A 157 2.26 -15.97 -3.05
C ILE A 157 2.04 -17.23 -2.20
N PHE A 158 0.84 -17.78 -2.26
CA PHE A 158 0.49 -19.01 -1.55
C PHE A 158 0.90 -20.25 -2.34
N PRO A 159 1.31 -21.34 -1.67
CA PRO A 159 1.70 -22.58 -2.34
C PRO A 159 0.61 -23.22 -3.21
N ASN A 160 -0.66 -22.97 -2.86
CA ASN A 160 -1.83 -23.48 -3.60
C ASN A 160 -2.36 -22.52 -4.67
N LEU A 161 -1.71 -21.38 -4.89
CA LEU A 161 -2.07 -20.46 -5.97
C LEU A 161 -1.62 -21.05 -7.31
N THR A 162 -2.57 -21.31 -8.18
CA THR A 162 -2.30 -21.93 -9.49
C THR A 162 -1.77 -20.91 -10.51
N PHE A 163 -1.04 -21.38 -11.51
CA PHE A 163 -0.62 -20.53 -12.64
C PHE A 163 -1.82 -19.89 -13.36
N LYS A 164 -2.96 -20.61 -13.44
CA LYS A 164 -4.19 -20.09 -14.04
C LYS A 164 -4.75 -18.88 -13.27
N GLU A 165 -4.73 -18.92 -11.95
CA GLU A 165 -5.16 -17.80 -11.10
C GLU A 165 -4.22 -16.60 -11.23
N ILE A 166 -2.90 -16.86 -11.27
CA ILE A 166 -1.89 -15.81 -11.51
C ILE A 166 -2.13 -15.16 -12.88
N ASP A 167 -2.26 -15.95 -13.94
CA ASP A 167 -2.51 -15.50 -15.31
C ASP A 167 -3.82 -14.68 -15.40
N ASN A 168 -4.86 -15.10 -14.69
CA ASN A 168 -6.11 -14.35 -14.62
C ASN A 168 -5.92 -12.97 -13.97
N ILE A 169 -5.21 -12.88 -12.85
CA ILE A 169 -4.90 -11.59 -12.21
C ILE A 169 -4.12 -10.71 -13.19
N LEU A 170 -3.08 -11.24 -13.84
CA LEU A 170 -2.28 -10.51 -14.81
C LEU A 170 -3.14 -9.98 -15.97
N LYS A 171 -3.97 -10.82 -16.59
CA LYS A 171 -4.85 -10.43 -17.70
C LYS A 171 -5.82 -9.31 -17.35
N ILE A 172 -6.38 -9.33 -16.14
CA ILE A 172 -7.36 -8.33 -15.73
C ILE A 172 -6.69 -7.00 -15.36
N THR A 173 -5.43 -7.01 -14.90
CA THR A 173 -4.78 -5.85 -14.30
C THR A 173 -3.68 -5.21 -15.13
N HIS A 174 -3.15 -5.87 -16.18
CA HIS A 174 -1.96 -5.42 -16.92
C HIS A 174 -2.10 -4.03 -17.55
N ASN A 175 -3.31 -3.66 -18.00
CA ASN A 175 -3.55 -2.33 -18.60
C ASN A 175 -3.54 -1.18 -17.56
N TYR A 176 -3.62 -1.51 -16.28
CA TYR A 176 -3.78 -0.54 -15.19
C TYR A 176 -2.62 -0.58 -14.19
N SER A 177 -1.58 -1.35 -14.47
CA SER A 177 -0.46 -1.56 -13.56
C SER A 177 0.87 -1.43 -14.29
N GLU A 178 1.77 -0.62 -13.73
CA GLU A 178 3.14 -0.46 -14.24
C GLU A 178 4.05 -1.64 -13.84
N GLY A 179 3.60 -2.50 -12.91
CA GLY A 179 4.38 -3.65 -12.47
C GLY A 179 3.70 -4.48 -11.39
N TYR A 180 4.36 -5.58 -11.05
CA TYR A 180 3.87 -6.55 -10.07
C TYR A 180 4.91 -6.76 -8.97
N LEU A 181 4.49 -6.60 -7.72
CA LEU A 181 5.30 -6.91 -6.55
C LEU A 181 4.87 -8.27 -6.00
N VAL A 182 5.73 -9.25 -6.14
CA VAL A 182 5.52 -10.60 -5.61
C VAL A 182 6.41 -10.84 -4.40
N GLY A 183 6.03 -11.76 -3.52
CA GLY A 183 6.85 -12.10 -2.37
C GLY A 183 6.38 -13.38 -1.67
N PRO A 184 7.27 -14.00 -0.88
CA PRO A 184 6.99 -15.25 -0.20
C PRO A 184 5.96 -15.07 0.92
N LEU A 185 5.35 -16.19 1.32
CA LEU A 185 4.61 -16.31 2.58
C LEU A 185 5.62 -16.45 3.73
N TYR A 186 5.52 -15.58 4.71
CA TYR A 186 6.26 -15.72 5.95
C TYR A 186 5.47 -16.63 6.91
N ILE A 187 6.03 -17.78 7.22
CA ILE A 187 5.45 -18.73 8.16
C ILE A 187 6.16 -18.56 9.51
N ASN A 188 5.41 -18.28 10.54
CA ASN A 188 5.88 -18.31 11.92
C ASN A 188 4.81 -18.98 12.80
N ASN A 189 5.12 -19.21 14.07
CA ASN A 189 4.24 -19.92 15.01
C ASN A 189 2.85 -19.24 15.19
N ALA A 190 2.70 -17.97 14.82
CA ALA A 190 1.42 -17.25 14.87
C ALA A 190 0.58 -17.43 13.58
N VAL A 191 1.21 -17.74 12.46
CA VAL A 191 0.54 -17.96 11.15
C VAL A 191 0.21 -19.43 10.92
N SER A 192 0.84 -20.34 11.68
CA SER A 192 0.64 -21.81 11.55
C SER A 192 -0.54 -22.35 12.36
N LYS A 193 -1.31 -21.50 13.03
CA LYS A 193 -2.57 -21.83 13.71
C LYS A 193 -3.75 -21.27 12.91
#